data_f2c0bc7ed826ddd6b88db3f906283db1
#
_entry.id   f2c0bc7ed826ddd6b88db3f906283db1
#
_cell.length_a   1.000
_cell.length_b   1.000
_cell.length_c   1.000
_cell.angle_alpha   90.00
_cell.angle_beta   90.00
_cell.angle_gamma   90.00
#
_symmetry.space_group_name_H-M   'P 1'
#
loop_
_entity.id
_entity.type
_entity.pdbx_description
1 polymer ?
#
loop_
_entity_poly.entity_id
_entity_poly.type
_entity_poly.pdbx_seq_one_letter_code
_entity_poly.pdbx_strand_id
1 'polypeptide(L)'
;MSLDSLSNQIKAEAKAEAETIIKAAENQAKGIRKEAEDEAKTHVDAALARAEKDAKQISVEVVASVRQQNQNAALMARRAVLDATYDAATLAVSKSNMKGRSKLIKSLVEDAKDQGEKDMVLHPVETDRKEIEGLKPGFKIGESVSGLGGFTLVSSDGSVLLDYRFDSRLDAAWKESLAEVNDILFG
;
A
#
# COMPACT_ATOMS: atom_id res chain seq x y z
N MET A 1 24.19 -79.39 -66.35
CA MET A 1 24.35 -78.68 -65.04
C MET A 1 24.28 -79.75 -63.97
N SER A 2 25.28 -79.87 -63.09
CA SER A 2 25.25 -80.86 -62.01
C SER A 2 24.33 -80.38 -60.89
N LEU A 3 23.70 -81.30 -60.17
CA LEU A 3 22.82 -80.98 -59.04
C LEU A 3 23.54 -80.10 -57.98
N ASP A 4 24.86 -80.23 -57.79
CA ASP A 4 25.66 -79.41 -56.92
C ASP A 4 25.77 -77.94 -57.35
N SER A 5 25.86 -77.69 -58.69
CA SER A 5 25.87 -76.34 -59.25
C SER A 5 24.56 -75.57 -58.93
N LEU A 6 23.41 -76.25 -59.15
CA LEU A 6 22.09 -75.69 -58.86
C LEU A 6 21.89 -75.43 -57.33
N SER A 7 22.32 -76.37 -56.49
CA SER A 7 22.26 -76.18 -55.01
C SER A 7 23.07 -74.99 -54.55
N ASN A 8 24.30 -74.82 -55.07
CA ASN A 8 25.16 -73.69 -54.73
C ASN A 8 24.57 -72.35 -55.25
N GLN A 9 23.92 -72.34 -56.43
CA GLN A 9 23.27 -71.15 -56.93
C GLN A 9 22.09 -70.75 -56.07
N ILE A 10 21.23 -71.68 -55.66
CA ILE A 10 20.08 -71.39 -54.76
C ILE A 10 20.56 -70.88 -53.39
N LYS A 11 21.63 -71.48 -52.85
CA LYS A 11 22.25 -70.99 -51.57
C LYS A 11 22.78 -69.54 -51.69
N ALA A 12 23.43 -69.22 -52.83
CA ALA A 12 23.97 -67.89 -53.04
C ALA A 12 22.84 -66.83 -53.24
N GLU A 13 21.79 -67.17 -53.95
CA GLU A 13 20.60 -66.29 -54.12
C GLU A 13 19.91 -66.09 -52.77
N ALA A 14 19.63 -67.14 -52.03
CA ALA A 14 19.05 -67.07 -50.69
C ALA A 14 19.86 -66.19 -49.71
N LYS A 15 21.19 -66.34 -49.80
CA LYS A 15 22.10 -65.50 -48.96
C LYS A 15 22.07 -64.03 -49.36
N ALA A 16 22.07 -63.71 -50.66
CA ALA A 16 22.00 -62.35 -51.14
C ALA A 16 20.64 -61.68 -50.81
N GLU A 17 19.56 -62.46 -50.87
CA GLU A 17 18.23 -61.98 -50.46
C GLU A 17 18.17 -61.71 -48.96
N ALA A 18 18.70 -62.62 -48.15
CA ALA A 18 18.79 -62.42 -46.70
C ALA A 18 19.64 -61.18 -46.35
N GLU A 19 20.80 -60.99 -47.01
CA GLU A 19 21.62 -59.76 -46.78
C GLU A 19 20.87 -58.48 -47.17
N THR A 20 20.07 -58.50 -48.23
CA THR A 20 19.26 -57.39 -48.67
C THR A 20 18.17 -57.03 -47.66
N ILE A 21 17.46 -58.02 -47.11
CA ILE A 21 16.45 -57.89 -46.08
C ILE A 21 17.08 -57.30 -44.79
N ILE A 22 18.25 -57.83 -44.35
CA ILE A 22 18.95 -57.32 -43.18
C ILE A 22 19.36 -55.86 -43.35
N LYS A 23 19.95 -55.47 -44.51
CA LYS A 23 20.31 -54.09 -44.79
C LYS A 23 19.12 -53.17 -44.80
N ALA A 24 17.99 -53.61 -45.37
CA ALA A 24 16.75 -52.83 -45.36
C ALA A 24 16.23 -52.59 -43.92
N ALA A 25 16.24 -53.66 -43.10
CA ALA A 25 15.84 -53.58 -41.69
C ALA A 25 16.75 -52.66 -40.86
N GLU A 26 18.11 -52.76 -41.07
CA GLU A 26 19.07 -51.87 -40.41
C GLU A 26 18.85 -50.38 -40.82
N ASN A 27 18.59 -50.10 -42.09
CA ASN A 27 18.31 -48.76 -42.56
C ASN A 27 17.02 -48.21 -41.97
N GLN A 28 15.94 -49.02 -41.91
CA GLN A 28 14.70 -48.64 -41.22
C GLN A 28 14.94 -48.36 -39.73
N ALA A 29 15.69 -49.23 -39.03
CA ALA A 29 16.01 -49.02 -37.62
C ALA A 29 16.82 -47.75 -37.38
N LYS A 30 17.77 -47.41 -38.28
CA LYS A 30 18.50 -46.13 -38.26
C LYS A 30 17.58 -44.92 -38.47
N GLY A 31 16.65 -45.03 -39.43
CA GLY A 31 15.63 -44.01 -39.67
C GLY A 31 14.78 -43.72 -38.43
N ILE A 32 14.20 -44.75 -37.83
CA ILE A 32 13.37 -44.66 -36.63
C ILE A 32 14.14 -44.05 -35.44
N ARG A 33 15.39 -44.46 -35.24
CA ARG A 33 16.23 -43.88 -34.18
C ARG A 33 16.48 -42.40 -34.42
N LYS A 34 16.82 -42.01 -35.64
CA LYS A 34 17.06 -40.62 -36.00
C LYS A 34 15.83 -39.75 -35.78
N GLU A 35 14.68 -40.21 -36.23
CA GLU A 35 13.39 -39.51 -36.02
C GLU A 35 13.10 -39.35 -34.52
N ALA A 36 13.28 -40.41 -33.72
CA ALA A 36 13.07 -40.33 -32.30
C ALA A 36 14.06 -39.38 -31.57
N GLU A 37 15.33 -39.33 -32.03
CA GLU A 37 16.33 -38.38 -31.52
C GLU A 37 15.97 -36.93 -31.88
N ASP A 38 15.54 -36.68 -33.11
CA ASP A 38 15.12 -35.35 -33.59
C ASP A 38 13.85 -34.87 -32.86
N GLU A 39 12.86 -35.76 -32.66
CA GLU A 39 11.67 -35.46 -31.87
C GLU A 39 12.03 -35.16 -30.38
N ALA A 40 12.85 -36.00 -29.77
CA ALA A 40 13.31 -35.80 -28.38
C ALA A 40 14.02 -34.47 -28.23
N LYS A 41 14.90 -34.12 -29.17
CA LYS A 41 15.57 -32.83 -29.20
C LYS A 41 14.60 -31.67 -29.30
N THR A 42 13.62 -31.76 -30.20
CA THR A 42 12.57 -30.73 -30.37
C THR A 42 11.78 -30.52 -29.06
N HIS A 43 11.42 -31.62 -28.36
CA HIS A 43 10.74 -31.55 -27.06
C HIS A 43 11.58 -30.91 -25.98
N VAL A 44 12.87 -31.26 -25.92
CA VAL A 44 13.82 -30.67 -24.93
C VAL A 44 13.98 -29.16 -25.20
N ASP A 45 14.21 -28.77 -26.46
CA ASP A 45 14.39 -27.36 -26.83
C ASP A 45 13.10 -26.54 -26.53
N ALA A 46 11.93 -27.09 -26.80
CA ALA A 46 10.65 -26.46 -26.47
C ALA A 46 10.44 -26.35 -24.97
N ALA A 47 10.83 -27.36 -24.16
CA ALA A 47 10.73 -27.32 -22.72
C ALA A 47 11.68 -26.27 -22.10
N LEU A 48 12.91 -26.19 -22.61
CA LEU A 48 13.89 -25.19 -22.18
C LEU A 48 13.42 -23.76 -22.51
N ALA A 49 12.93 -23.53 -23.73
CA ALA A 49 12.41 -22.21 -24.13
C ALA A 49 11.22 -21.77 -23.26
N ARG A 50 10.33 -22.71 -22.91
CA ARG A 50 9.22 -22.45 -21.98
C ARG A 50 9.72 -22.12 -20.58
N ALA A 51 10.64 -22.90 -20.04
CA ALA A 51 11.21 -22.68 -18.72
C ALA A 51 11.94 -21.32 -18.61
N GLU A 52 12.68 -20.94 -19.66
CA GLU A 52 13.33 -19.61 -19.71
C GLU A 52 12.31 -18.47 -19.73
N LYS A 53 11.23 -18.62 -20.51
CA LYS A 53 10.15 -17.63 -20.56
C LYS A 53 9.48 -17.49 -19.19
N ASP A 54 9.14 -18.61 -18.58
CA ASP A 54 8.48 -18.63 -17.28
C ASP A 54 9.38 -18.04 -16.20
N ALA A 55 10.67 -18.36 -16.20
CA ALA A 55 11.65 -17.77 -15.27
C ALA A 55 11.77 -16.25 -15.44
N LYS A 56 11.80 -15.73 -16.67
CA LYS A 56 11.80 -14.29 -16.93
C LYS A 56 10.52 -13.62 -16.42
N GLN A 57 9.37 -14.22 -16.66
CA GLN A 57 8.09 -13.70 -16.21
C GLN A 57 8.03 -13.64 -14.68
N ILE A 58 8.38 -14.73 -14.00
CA ILE A 58 8.44 -14.79 -12.53
C ILE A 58 9.38 -13.71 -11.98
N SER A 59 10.55 -13.54 -12.60
CA SER A 59 11.50 -12.48 -12.19
C SER A 59 10.89 -11.08 -12.27
N VAL A 60 10.18 -10.77 -13.35
CA VAL A 60 9.50 -9.47 -13.52
C VAL A 60 8.40 -9.28 -12.46
N GLU A 61 7.58 -10.30 -12.23
CA GLU A 61 6.49 -10.26 -11.26
C GLU A 61 7.01 -10.09 -9.83
N VAL A 62 8.04 -10.84 -9.45
CA VAL A 62 8.67 -10.72 -8.13
C VAL A 62 9.27 -9.34 -7.91
N VAL A 63 10.00 -8.80 -8.89
CA VAL A 63 10.57 -7.45 -8.79
C VAL A 63 9.47 -6.39 -8.68
N ALA A 64 8.40 -6.50 -9.44
CA ALA A 64 7.26 -5.58 -9.38
C ALA A 64 6.56 -5.65 -8.01
N SER A 65 6.33 -6.86 -7.49
CA SER A 65 5.73 -7.08 -6.18
C SER A 65 6.58 -6.48 -5.05
N VAL A 66 7.89 -6.72 -5.05
CA VAL A 66 8.81 -6.16 -4.04
C VAL A 66 8.86 -4.64 -4.10
N ARG A 67 8.88 -4.04 -5.30
CA ARG A 67 8.81 -2.58 -5.46
C ARG A 67 7.52 -2.01 -4.86
N GLN A 68 6.38 -2.65 -5.13
CA GLN A 68 5.10 -2.24 -4.56
C GLN A 68 5.08 -2.34 -3.04
N GLN A 69 5.61 -3.44 -2.48
CA GLN A 69 5.73 -3.62 -1.04
C GLN A 69 6.61 -2.54 -0.39
N ASN A 70 7.76 -2.22 -1.00
CA ASN A 70 8.65 -1.19 -0.50
C ASN A 70 8.00 0.21 -0.57
N GLN A 71 7.27 0.53 -1.63
CA GLN A 71 6.51 1.77 -1.72
C GLN A 71 5.45 1.87 -0.62
N ASN A 72 4.68 0.80 -0.41
CA ASN A 72 3.68 0.75 0.65
C ASN A 72 4.31 0.89 2.04
N ALA A 73 5.42 0.22 2.31
CA ALA A 73 6.14 0.34 3.57
C ALA A 73 6.64 1.77 3.81
N ALA A 74 7.18 2.44 2.78
CA ALA A 74 7.61 3.84 2.87
C ALA A 74 6.44 4.79 3.15
N LEU A 75 5.29 4.59 2.48
CA LEU A 75 4.07 5.39 2.74
C LEU A 75 3.53 5.18 4.15
N MET A 76 3.50 3.93 4.64
CA MET A 76 3.08 3.63 6.01
C MET A 76 4.01 4.25 7.05
N ALA A 77 5.33 4.21 6.82
CA ALA A 77 6.29 4.85 7.69
C ALA A 77 6.13 6.37 7.72
N ARG A 78 5.93 7.02 6.56
CA ARG A 78 5.64 8.47 6.49
C ARG A 78 4.37 8.82 7.23
N ARG A 79 3.32 8.02 7.06
CA ARG A 79 2.06 8.25 7.77
C ARG A 79 2.23 8.14 9.28
N ALA A 80 2.94 7.14 9.77
CA ALA A 80 3.21 6.98 11.20
C ALA A 80 3.95 8.17 11.80
N VAL A 81 4.90 8.78 11.06
CA VAL A 81 5.60 10.01 11.50
C VAL A 81 4.65 11.20 11.55
N LEU A 82 3.77 11.37 10.55
CA LEU A 82 2.77 12.44 10.56
C LEU A 82 1.78 12.29 11.73
N ASP A 83 1.27 11.08 11.95
CA ASP A 83 0.35 10.80 13.05
C ASP A 83 1.03 11.08 14.42
N ALA A 84 2.28 10.64 14.61
CA ALA A 84 3.05 10.94 15.81
C ALA A 84 3.32 12.45 15.99
N THR A 85 3.52 13.18 14.91
CA THR A 85 3.70 14.65 14.93
C THR A 85 2.40 15.35 15.35
N TYR A 86 1.27 14.90 14.82
CA TYR A 86 -0.05 15.39 15.21
C TYR A 86 -0.34 15.11 16.70
N ASP A 87 -0.06 13.89 17.16
CA ASP A 87 -0.22 13.52 18.57
C ASP A 87 0.66 14.39 19.50
N ALA A 88 1.90 14.67 19.10
CA ALA A 88 2.78 15.56 19.83
C ALA A 88 2.24 17.01 19.87
N ALA A 89 1.68 17.51 18.79
CA ALA A 89 1.02 18.81 18.74
C ALA A 89 -0.22 18.85 19.66
N THR A 90 -1.04 17.80 19.62
CA THR A 90 -2.21 17.63 20.50
C THR A 90 -1.81 17.67 21.97
N LEU A 91 -0.76 16.92 22.33
CA LEU A 91 -0.21 16.95 23.70
C LEU A 91 0.34 18.33 24.10
N ALA A 92 0.95 19.05 23.17
CA ALA A 92 1.45 20.40 23.44
C ALA A 92 0.31 21.40 23.67
N VAL A 93 -0.75 21.31 22.88
CA VAL A 93 -1.95 22.17 22.98
C VAL A 93 -2.77 21.86 24.24
N SER A 94 -2.84 20.59 24.68
CA SER A 94 -3.60 20.19 25.87
C SER A 94 -3.03 20.74 27.17
N LYS A 95 -1.74 21.10 27.20
CA LYS A 95 -1.09 21.59 28.43
C LYS A 95 -1.62 22.96 28.85
N SER A 96 -2.02 23.10 30.10
CA SER A 96 -2.50 24.38 30.66
C SER A 96 -1.46 25.52 30.60
N ASN A 97 -0.15 25.15 30.57
CA ASN A 97 0.96 26.10 30.48
C ASN A 97 1.43 26.37 29.03
N MET A 98 0.62 26.04 28.02
CA MET A 98 0.96 26.33 26.64
C MET A 98 1.23 27.82 26.43
N LYS A 99 2.35 28.13 25.79
CA LYS A 99 2.75 29.53 25.54
C LYS A 99 1.70 30.23 24.66
N GLY A 100 1.15 31.32 25.07
CA GLY A 100 0.15 32.10 24.35
C GLY A 100 -1.29 31.63 24.55
N ARG A 101 -1.56 30.60 25.38
CA ARG A 101 -2.92 30.08 25.66
C ARG A 101 -3.88 31.18 26.08
N SER A 102 -3.52 32.01 27.04
CA SER A 102 -4.34 33.12 27.54
C SER A 102 -4.66 34.13 26.44
N LYS A 103 -3.71 34.41 25.56
CA LYS A 103 -3.95 35.35 24.45
C LYS A 103 -4.94 34.75 23.47
N LEU A 104 -4.80 33.44 23.15
CA LEU A 104 -5.71 32.71 22.26
C LEU A 104 -7.13 32.69 22.87
N ILE A 105 -7.29 32.34 24.14
CA ILE A 105 -8.59 32.32 24.81
C ILE A 105 -9.26 33.72 24.77
N LYS A 106 -8.52 34.77 24.99
CA LYS A 106 -9.04 36.14 24.88
C LYS A 106 -9.57 36.45 23.49
N SER A 107 -8.79 36.15 22.45
CA SER A 107 -9.22 36.35 21.07
C SER A 107 -10.48 35.54 20.74
N LEU A 108 -10.57 34.27 21.19
CA LEU A 108 -11.74 33.44 20.97
C LEU A 108 -13.00 33.97 21.70
N VAL A 109 -12.82 34.51 22.91
CA VAL A 109 -13.94 35.14 23.64
C VAL A 109 -14.39 36.44 22.97
N GLU A 110 -13.49 37.22 22.38
CA GLU A 110 -13.82 38.40 21.61
C GLU A 110 -14.58 38.00 20.32
N ASP A 111 -14.08 37.05 19.55
CA ASP A 111 -14.77 36.51 18.38
C ASP A 111 -16.18 35.99 18.73
N ALA A 112 -16.29 35.28 19.88
CA ALA A 112 -17.57 34.78 20.35
C ALA A 112 -18.59 35.90 20.72
N LYS A 113 -18.11 37.04 21.24
CA LYS A 113 -18.97 38.19 21.51
C LYS A 113 -19.49 38.84 20.24
N ASP A 114 -18.70 38.81 19.17
CA ASP A 114 -19.08 39.40 17.89
C ASP A 114 -20.06 38.48 17.11
N GLN A 115 -19.95 37.18 17.25
CA GLN A 115 -20.75 36.21 16.50
C GLN A 115 -21.92 35.62 17.29
N GLY A 116 -21.81 35.58 18.63
CA GLY A 116 -22.78 34.94 19.52
C GLY A 116 -23.97 35.85 19.88
N GLU A 117 -25.13 35.25 20.08
CA GLU A 117 -26.33 35.90 20.59
C GLU A 117 -26.29 35.94 22.13
N LYS A 118 -26.94 36.96 22.73
CA LYS A 118 -26.90 37.20 24.16
C LYS A 118 -27.52 36.11 25.04
N ASP A 119 -28.39 35.29 24.48
CA ASP A 119 -29.09 34.19 25.16
C ASP A 119 -28.33 32.84 25.09
N MET A 120 -27.18 32.81 24.41
CA MET A 120 -26.35 31.63 24.32
C MET A 120 -25.67 31.27 25.64
N VAL A 121 -25.42 29.97 25.81
CA VAL A 121 -24.71 29.40 26.97
C VAL A 121 -23.30 28.98 26.56
N LEU A 122 -22.31 29.44 27.29
CA LEU A 122 -20.91 29.11 27.08
C LEU A 122 -20.52 27.89 27.93
N HIS A 123 -20.08 26.85 27.29
CA HIS A 123 -19.59 25.59 27.88
C HIS A 123 -18.08 25.52 27.76
N PRO A 124 -17.34 25.85 28.82
CA PRO A 124 -15.88 25.86 28.78
C PRO A 124 -15.32 24.44 28.88
N VAL A 125 -14.13 24.21 28.29
CA VAL A 125 -13.32 23.05 28.68
C VAL A 125 -12.75 23.29 30.10
N GLU A 126 -12.75 22.23 30.92
CA GLU A 126 -12.41 22.33 32.34
C GLU A 126 -11.07 23.01 32.58
N THR A 127 -10.08 22.73 31.73
CA THR A 127 -8.73 23.32 31.80
C THR A 127 -8.73 24.85 31.77
N ASP A 128 -9.67 25.45 31.01
CA ASP A 128 -9.71 26.91 30.77
C ASP A 128 -10.86 27.61 31.49
N ARG A 129 -11.69 26.88 32.19
CA ARG A 129 -12.89 27.39 32.88
C ARG A 129 -12.61 28.64 33.71
N LYS A 130 -11.61 28.56 34.59
CA LYS A 130 -11.26 29.70 35.50
C LYS A 130 -10.83 30.93 34.72
N GLU A 131 -10.08 30.75 33.65
CA GLU A 131 -9.60 31.86 32.82
C GLU A 131 -10.75 32.52 32.04
N ILE A 132 -11.64 31.71 31.47
CA ILE A 132 -12.81 32.17 30.70
C ILE A 132 -13.77 32.92 31.64
N GLU A 133 -14.04 32.40 32.85
CA GLU A 133 -14.86 33.08 33.85
C GLU A 133 -14.27 34.44 34.25
N GLY A 134 -12.94 34.51 34.42
CA GLY A 134 -12.23 35.75 34.73
C GLY A 134 -12.32 36.83 33.65
N LEU A 135 -12.47 36.44 32.39
CA LEU A 135 -12.63 37.36 31.26
C LEU A 135 -14.03 37.98 31.15
N LYS A 136 -15.01 37.52 31.91
CA LYS A 136 -16.39 37.98 31.91
C LYS A 136 -16.97 38.04 30.48
N PRO A 137 -17.15 36.91 29.81
CA PRO A 137 -17.50 36.84 28.38
C PRO A 137 -18.87 37.43 28.03
N GLY A 138 -19.70 37.68 29.05
CA GLY A 138 -21.06 38.21 28.83
C GLY A 138 -22.14 37.17 28.59
N PHE A 139 -21.73 35.90 28.49
CA PHE A 139 -22.59 34.72 28.36
C PHE A 139 -22.80 34.03 29.71
N LYS A 140 -23.90 33.27 29.83
CA LYS A 140 -24.11 32.36 30.93
C LYS A 140 -23.12 31.19 30.83
N ILE A 141 -22.41 30.91 31.92
CA ILE A 141 -21.49 29.75 31.96
C ILE A 141 -22.27 28.49 32.29
N GLY A 142 -22.17 27.50 31.43
CA GLY A 142 -22.78 26.20 31.57
C GLY A 142 -21.83 25.15 32.16
N GLU A 143 -22.18 23.86 31.95
CA GLU A 143 -21.34 22.74 32.34
C GLU A 143 -20.08 22.67 31.46
N SER A 144 -19.01 22.10 32.02
CA SER A 144 -17.77 21.92 31.27
C SER A 144 -17.93 20.83 30.22
N VAL A 145 -17.26 21.02 29.08
CA VAL A 145 -17.18 20.05 27.98
C VAL A 145 -15.77 19.44 27.90
N SER A 146 -15.68 18.28 27.28
CA SER A 146 -14.39 17.63 27.01
C SER A 146 -13.67 18.30 25.83
N GLY A 147 -12.34 18.36 25.90
CA GLY A 147 -11.51 18.89 24.82
C GLY A 147 -10.12 19.28 25.30
N LEU A 148 -9.27 19.74 24.38
CA LEU A 148 -7.89 20.20 24.63
C LEU A 148 -7.87 21.59 25.29
N GLY A 149 -8.98 22.35 25.17
CA GLY A 149 -9.13 23.69 25.69
C GLY A 149 -10.15 24.50 24.90
N GLY A 150 -10.40 25.75 25.34
CA GLY A 150 -11.40 26.62 24.72
C GLY A 150 -12.81 26.36 25.26
N PHE A 151 -13.82 26.54 24.45
CA PHE A 151 -15.23 26.43 24.84
C PHE A 151 -16.12 26.17 23.62
N THR A 152 -17.36 25.79 23.87
CA THR A 152 -18.45 25.84 22.90
C THR A 152 -19.48 26.86 23.34
N LEU A 153 -20.19 27.47 22.38
CA LEU A 153 -21.29 28.38 22.61
C LEU A 153 -22.55 27.78 21.99
N VAL A 154 -23.59 27.59 22.78
CA VAL A 154 -24.82 26.89 22.37
C VAL A 154 -26.00 27.81 22.57
N SER A 155 -26.88 27.94 21.58
CA SER A 155 -28.14 28.68 21.71
C SER A 155 -29.06 28.05 22.75
N SER A 156 -29.95 28.83 23.36
CA SER A 156 -30.88 28.35 24.40
C SER A 156 -31.78 27.22 23.95
N ASP A 157 -32.11 27.16 22.65
CA ASP A 157 -32.92 26.11 22.01
C ASP A 157 -32.09 24.95 21.45
N GLY A 158 -30.75 24.99 21.55
CA GLY A 158 -29.84 23.98 21.05
C GLY A 158 -29.69 23.92 19.55
N SER A 159 -30.29 24.87 18.79
CA SER A 159 -30.29 24.85 17.32
C SER A 159 -28.95 25.29 16.70
N VAL A 160 -28.21 26.17 17.41
CA VAL A 160 -26.91 26.71 16.98
C VAL A 160 -25.83 26.32 17.96
N LEU A 161 -24.73 25.76 17.43
CA LEU A 161 -23.52 25.46 18.17
C LEU A 161 -22.32 26.10 17.48
N LEU A 162 -21.65 26.98 18.18
CA LEU A 162 -20.37 27.58 17.74
C LEU A 162 -19.24 26.90 18.53
N ASP A 163 -18.32 26.24 17.79
CA ASP A 163 -17.22 25.48 18.38
C ASP A 163 -15.93 26.30 18.37
N TYR A 164 -15.52 26.77 19.56
CA TYR A 164 -14.28 27.50 19.83
C TYR A 164 -13.26 26.64 20.57
N ARG A 165 -13.40 25.31 20.53
CA ARG A 165 -12.42 24.42 21.17
C ARG A 165 -11.12 24.37 20.39
N PHE A 166 -10.06 24.09 21.09
CA PHE A 166 -8.73 23.97 20.51
C PHE A 166 -8.62 22.74 19.61
N ASP A 167 -9.41 21.70 19.83
CA ASP A 167 -9.53 20.50 18.99
C ASP A 167 -9.82 20.89 17.54
N SER A 168 -10.93 21.60 17.32
CA SER A 168 -11.39 22.01 15.98
C SER A 168 -10.40 22.99 15.30
N ARG A 169 -9.76 23.85 16.10
CA ARG A 169 -8.74 24.79 15.63
C ARG A 169 -7.44 24.08 15.24
N LEU A 170 -7.02 23.08 16.03
CA LEU A 170 -5.85 22.27 15.71
C LEU A 170 -6.06 21.47 14.44
N ASP A 171 -7.24 20.84 14.28
CA ASP A 171 -7.59 20.10 13.07
C ASP A 171 -7.57 20.99 11.82
N ALA A 172 -8.11 22.18 11.91
CA ALA A 172 -8.09 23.14 10.80
C ALA A 172 -6.66 23.55 10.45
N ALA A 173 -5.88 23.99 11.46
CA ALA A 173 -4.50 24.41 11.28
C ALA A 173 -3.62 23.27 10.73
N TRP A 174 -3.82 22.03 11.21
CA TRP A 174 -3.12 20.85 10.71
C TRP A 174 -3.38 20.61 9.22
N LYS A 175 -4.67 20.68 8.81
CA LYS A 175 -5.03 20.50 7.39
C LYS A 175 -4.40 21.56 6.50
N GLU A 176 -4.41 22.83 6.94
CA GLU A 176 -3.79 23.94 6.21
C GLU A 176 -2.27 23.81 6.12
N SER A 177 -1.61 23.36 7.21
CA SER A 177 -0.16 23.27 7.29
C SER A 177 0.40 21.91 6.82
N LEU A 178 -0.44 20.95 6.44
CA LEU A 178 -0.02 19.57 6.14
C LEU A 178 1.04 19.50 5.04
N ALA A 179 0.95 20.33 4.02
CA ALA A 179 1.93 20.39 2.93
C ALA A 179 3.30 20.85 3.45
N GLU A 180 3.32 21.92 4.25
CA GLU A 180 4.56 22.45 4.85
C GLU A 180 5.19 21.46 5.83
N VAL A 181 4.36 20.78 6.64
CA VAL A 181 4.81 19.71 7.55
C VAL A 181 5.45 18.56 6.79
N ASN A 182 4.84 18.14 5.67
CA ASN A 182 5.42 17.11 4.80
C ASN A 182 6.77 17.55 4.23
N ASP A 183 6.89 18.78 3.76
CA ASP A 183 8.14 19.30 3.21
C ASP A 183 9.25 19.38 4.27
N ILE A 184 8.92 19.77 5.50
CA ILE A 184 9.87 19.81 6.60
C ILE A 184 10.33 18.41 7.02
N LEU A 185 9.44 17.44 7.03
CA LEU A 185 9.74 16.08 7.53
C LEU A 185 10.38 15.18 6.47
N PHE A 186 10.09 15.39 5.17
CA PHE A 186 10.45 14.44 4.11
C PHE A 186 10.98 15.08 2.83
N GLY A 187 11.04 16.42 2.77
CA GLY A 187 11.40 17.23 1.61
C GLY A 187 12.84 17.30 1.19
#